data_b2a212df53cc151142bcd8b340861975
#
_entry.id   b2a212df53cc151142bcd8b340861975
#
_cell.length_a   1.000
_cell.length_b   1.000
_cell.length_c   1.000
_cell.angle_alpha   90.00
_cell.angle_beta   90.00
_cell.angle_gamma   90.00
#
_symmetry.space_group_name_H-M   'P 1'
#
loop_
_entity.id
_entity.type
_entity.pdbx_description
1 polymer ?
#
loop_
_entity_poly.entity_id
_entity_poly.type
_entity_poly.pdbx_seq_one_letter_code
_entity_poly.pdbx_strand_id
1 'polypeptide(L)'
;STGYIIDVKRDRTIMARITYQNRLENIINNPYCSARDKDFAGDLLTYYKRNRTLTSGRVRCVKQLEERYTPEACKAIQRLREEGESDPRIISLKALKGRCEDSTWDQGFLESIIDQLLAGRLLSDGQEEMITKIEERNSEEVIKARSRWTADWDLKPRLREEFRVMMGYYRANPPYFSNIVTAYNIAESLEGHDYAPSKTVFDKVCGGKYAIKVLNAHQAEPKYPVGSTVVVRASATQFPNIYKGKAAAVISTTEPIRNASKGCKRYKILLMGVMKPALVDEKDIKIYRAPKN
;
A
#
# COMPACT_ATOMS: atom_id res chain seq x y z
N SER A 1 73.98 34.21 -9.60
CA SER A 1 72.75 33.43 -9.41
C SER A 1 71.83 34.17 -8.45
N THR A 2 70.88 34.95 -9.00
CA THR A 2 69.94 35.76 -8.22
C THR A 2 68.66 35.00 -8.14
N GLY A 3 68.38 34.45 -6.95
CA GLY A 3 67.11 33.74 -6.67
C GLY A 3 65.97 34.71 -6.52
N TYR A 4 64.98 34.58 -7.37
CA TYR A 4 63.67 35.26 -7.19
C TYR A 4 62.89 34.55 -6.11
N ILE A 5 62.78 35.16 -4.93
CA ILE A 5 61.79 34.78 -3.90
C ILE A 5 60.45 35.38 -4.33
N ILE A 6 59.61 34.56 -4.90
CA ILE A 6 58.20 34.94 -5.17
C ILE A 6 57.47 35.06 -3.82
N ASP A 7 57.08 36.28 -3.49
CA ASP A 7 56.35 36.64 -2.27
C ASP A 7 54.92 36.13 -2.34
N VAL A 8 54.69 34.93 -1.81
CA VAL A 8 53.38 34.23 -1.73
C VAL A 8 52.42 34.92 -0.76
N LYS A 9 52.79 36.06 -0.19
CA LYS A 9 51.95 36.76 0.83
C LYS A 9 51.00 37.82 0.28
N ARG A 10 50.96 38.09 -1.03
CA ARG A 10 50.11 39.16 -1.60
C ARG A 10 48.79 38.72 -2.23
N ASP A 11 48.50 37.42 -2.38
CA ASP A 11 47.24 36.95 -2.97
C ASP A 11 46.11 36.65 -1.96
N ARG A 12 46.26 37.05 -0.68
CA ARG A 12 45.19 36.96 0.31
C ARG A 12 44.28 38.19 0.37
N THR A 13 44.44 39.11 -0.55
CA THR A 13 43.64 40.35 -0.55
C THR A 13 42.62 40.28 -1.66
N ILE A 14 41.36 40.36 -1.28
CA ILE A 14 40.14 40.50 -2.10
C ILE A 14 39.42 39.19 -2.41
N MET A 15 39.23 38.33 -1.45
CA MET A 15 37.92 37.73 -1.28
C MET A 15 37.11 38.71 -0.40
N ALA A 16 36.51 39.71 -1.02
CA ALA A 16 35.50 40.52 -0.33
C ALA A 16 34.49 39.56 0.29
N ARG A 17 34.38 39.54 1.63
CA ARG A 17 33.36 38.75 2.33
C ARG A 17 32.01 39.15 1.74
N ILE A 18 31.46 38.28 0.87
CA ILE A 18 30.15 38.51 0.29
C ILE A 18 29.18 38.64 1.46
N THR A 19 28.67 39.88 1.68
CA THR A 19 27.76 40.16 2.77
C THR A 19 26.43 39.47 2.55
N TYR A 20 25.65 39.24 3.59
CA TYR A 20 24.28 38.72 3.44
C TYR A 20 23.40 39.63 2.58
N GLN A 21 23.71 40.92 2.53
CA GLN A 21 23.04 41.85 1.62
C GLN A 21 23.29 41.45 0.17
N ASN A 22 24.52 41.28 -0.24
CA ASN A 22 24.86 40.91 -1.61
C ASN A 22 24.31 39.53 -1.99
N ARG A 23 24.35 38.58 -1.07
CA ARG A 23 23.79 37.23 -1.27
C ARG A 23 22.29 37.28 -1.55
N LEU A 24 21.53 38.03 -0.75
CA LEU A 24 20.08 38.20 -0.90
C LEU A 24 19.74 39.00 -2.17
N GLU A 25 20.48 40.06 -2.48
CA GLU A 25 20.29 40.85 -3.69
C GLU A 25 20.57 39.99 -4.94
N ASN A 26 21.56 39.10 -4.91
CA ASN A 26 21.80 38.14 -5.99
C ASN A 26 20.62 37.19 -6.22
N ILE A 27 20.00 36.70 -5.14
CA ILE A 27 18.82 35.84 -5.23
C ILE A 27 17.62 36.61 -5.82
N ILE A 28 17.37 37.84 -5.33
CA ILE A 28 16.27 38.69 -5.80
C ILE A 28 16.41 39.03 -7.29
N ASN A 29 17.62 39.31 -7.72
CA ASN A 29 17.95 39.67 -9.12
C ASN A 29 18.06 38.45 -10.04
N ASN A 30 18.01 37.22 -9.49
CA ASN A 30 18.09 36.03 -10.32
C ASN A 30 16.82 35.86 -11.17
N PRO A 31 16.88 35.82 -12.51
CA PRO A 31 15.71 35.72 -13.39
C PRO A 31 14.97 34.38 -13.24
N TYR A 32 15.63 33.36 -12.73
CA TYR A 32 15.09 32.02 -12.54
C TYR A 32 14.44 31.83 -11.16
N CYS A 33 14.65 32.77 -10.24
CA CYS A 33 14.05 32.74 -8.93
C CYS A 33 12.53 32.95 -9.01
N SER A 34 11.77 32.12 -8.28
CA SER A 34 10.31 32.25 -8.22
C SER A 34 9.89 33.57 -7.54
N ALA A 35 8.73 34.13 -7.89
CA ALA A 35 8.19 35.33 -7.25
C ALA A 35 8.15 35.19 -5.73
N ARG A 36 7.64 34.04 -5.23
CA ARG A 36 7.59 33.73 -3.80
C ARG A 36 8.96 33.75 -3.11
N ASP A 37 9.97 33.16 -3.76
CA ASP A 37 11.31 33.14 -3.19
C ASP A 37 11.99 34.51 -3.26
N LYS A 38 11.68 35.34 -4.27
CA LYS A 38 12.11 36.74 -4.36
C LYS A 38 11.50 37.56 -3.23
N ASP A 39 10.20 37.43 -2.99
CA ASP A 39 9.50 38.12 -1.91
C ASP A 39 10.10 37.73 -0.54
N PHE A 40 10.30 36.42 -0.34
CA PHE A 40 10.91 35.89 0.88
C PHE A 40 12.38 36.41 1.08
N ALA A 41 13.16 36.43 0.02
CA ALA A 41 14.51 37.00 0.08
C ALA A 41 14.48 38.51 0.36
N GLY A 42 13.48 39.24 -0.17
CA GLY A 42 13.22 40.65 0.11
C GLY A 42 12.92 40.92 1.59
N ASP A 43 12.09 40.06 2.20
CA ASP A 43 11.78 40.12 3.63
C ASP A 43 13.03 39.88 4.49
N LEU A 44 13.85 38.87 4.12
CA LEU A 44 15.13 38.60 4.79
C LEU A 44 16.11 39.78 4.64
N LEU A 45 16.16 40.40 3.47
CA LEU A 45 17.00 41.59 3.21
C LEU A 45 16.55 42.81 4.04
N THR A 46 15.25 43.03 4.09
CA THR A 46 14.65 44.10 4.92
C THR A 46 14.99 43.90 6.39
N TYR A 47 14.84 42.68 6.88
CA TYR A 47 15.26 42.34 8.24
C TYR A 47 16.75 42.59 8.48
N TYR A 48 17.61 42.15 7.54
CA TYR A 48 19.05 42.35 7.65
C TYR A 48 19.44 43.81 7.63
N LYS A 49 18.85 44.63 6.75
CA LYS A 49 19.09 46.08 6.71
C LYS A 49 18.76 46.79 8.04
N ARG A 50 17.68 46.32 8.70
CA ARG A 50 17.24 46.89 10.00
C ARG A 50 18.12 46.42 11.16
N ASN A 51 18.49 45.14 11.21
CA ASN A 51 19.13 44.54 12.39
C ASN A 51 20.64 44.32 12.21
N ARG A 52 21.17 44.50 11.00
CA ARG A 52 22.60 44.28 10.60
C ARG A 52 23.10 42.87 10.82
N THR A 53 22.24 41.93 11.21
CA THR A 53 22.56 40.51 11.46
C THR A 53 21.36 39.64 11.14
N LEU A 54 21.59 38.36 10.88
CA LEU A 54 20.56 37.32 10.71
C LEU A 54 20.66 36.32 11.86
N THR A 55 19.52 35.85 12.34
CA THR A 55 19.48 34.73 13.25
C THR A 55 19.92 33.44 12.56
N SER A 56 20.36 32.43 13.31
CA SER A 56 20.80 31.14 12.76
C SER A 56 19.75 30.49 11.85
N GLY A 57 18.46 30.59 12.20
CA GLY A 57 17.37 30.12 11.36
C GLY A 57 17.28 30.84 10.02
N ARG A 58 17.42 32.18 10.01
CA ARG A 58 17.41 32.97 8.77
C ARG A 58 18.64 32.74 7.92
N VAL A 59 19.81 32.53 8.54
CA VAL A 59 21.03 32.12 7.81
C VAL A 59 20.81 30.81 7.08
N ARG A 60 20.13 29.84 7.73
CA ARG A 60 19.76 28.56 7.08
C ARG A 60 18.86 28.79 5.87
N CYS A 61 17.86 29.67 5.99
CA CYS A 61 16.98 30.02 4.86
C CYS A 61 17.76 30.63 3.68
N VAL A 62 18.73 31.53 3.92
CA VAL A 62 19.57 32.08 2.85
C VAL A 62 20.34 30.97 2.14
N LYS A 63 20.96 30.05 2.90
CA LYS A 63 21.69 28.92 2.32
C LYS A 63 20.76 28.02 1.47
N GLN A 64 19.58 27.71 1.97
CA GLN A 64 18.60 26.90 1.22
C GLN A 64 18.15 27.58 -0.08
N LEU A 65 18.00 28.91 -0.09
CA LEU A 65 17.71 29.66 -1.32
C LEU A 65 18.87 29.59 -2.30
N GLU A 66 20.12 29.74 -1.85
CA GLU A 66 21.31 29.63 -2.70
C GLU A 66 21.48 28.23 -3.29
N GLU A 67 21.26 27.20 -2.48
CA GLU A 67 21.27 25.79 -2.92
C GLU A 67 20.20 25.51 -3.98
N ARG A 68 19.03 26.16 -3.85
CA ARG A 68 17.94 26.03 -4.82
C ARG A 68 18.22 26.71 -6.18
N TYR A 69 19.03 27.76 -6.20
CA TYR A 69 19.32 28.58 -7.38
C TYR A 69 20.82 28.56 -7.76
N THR A 70 21.45 27.40 -7.66
CA THR A 70 22.82 27.21 -8.17
C THR A 70 22.86 27.43 -9.68
N PRO A 71 24.02 27.69 -10.27
CA PRO A 71 24.17 27.84 -11.74
C PRO A 71 23.60 26.62 -12.50
N GLU A 72 23.80 25.42 -11.99
CA GLU A 72 23.25 24.17 -12.56
C GLU A 72 21.74 24.13 -12.48
N ALA A 73 21.17 24.47 -11.33
CA ALA A 73 19.73 24.53 -11.15
C ALA A 73 19.10 25.59 -12.08
N CYS A 74 19.72 26.78 -12.21
CA CYS A 74 19.24 27.81 -13.12
C CYS A 74 19.27 27.35 -14.59
N LYS A 75 20.31 26.63 -15.03
CA LYS A 75 20.33 26.03 -16.36
C LYS A 75 19.24 25.00 -16.58
N ALA A 76 18.97 24.17 -15.57
CA ALA A 76 17.88 23.20 -15.63
C ALA A 76 16.51 23.90 -15.73
N ILE A 77 16.28 24.95 -14.94
CA ILE A 77 15.04 25.75 -15.01
C ILE A 77 14.92 26.42 -16.39
N GLN A 78 16.00 26.95 -16.92
CA GLN A 78 16.01 27.55 -18.25
C GLN A 78 15.61 26.53 -19.31
N ARG A 79 16.22 25.34 -19.31
CA ARG A 79 15.90 24.26 -20.24
C ARG A 79 14.43 23.87 -20.14
N LEU A 80 13.90 23.66 -18.94
CA LEU A 80 12.50 23.34 -18.74
C LEU A 80 11.53 24.40 -19.30
N ARG A 81 11.90 25.71 -19.20
CA ARG A 81 11.10 26.80 -19.78
C ARG A 81 11.16 26.86 -21.29
N GLU A 82 12.32 26.52 -21.88
CA GLU A 82 12.54 26.53 -23.32
C GLU A 82 11.94 25.32 -24.01
N GLU A 83 12.17 24.12 -23.46
CA GLU A 83 11.72 22.85 -24.03
C GLU A 83 10.26 22.52 -23.66
N GLY A 84 9.80 22.97 -22.51
CA GLY A 84 8.41 22.74 -22.04
C GLY A 84 8.05 21.25 -22.08
N GLU A 85 6.97 20.93 -22.78
CA GLU A 85 6.49 19.54 -22.93
C GLU A 85 7.45 18.61 -23.69
N SER A 86 8.42 19.16 -24.42
CA SER A 86 9.44 18.40 -25.15
C SER A 86 10.66 18.04 -24.30
N ASP A 87 10.73 18.52 -23.04
CA ASP A 87 11.81 18.13 -22.12
C ASP A 87 11.79 16.60 -21.88
N PRO A 88 12.94 15.92 -22.02
CA PRO A 88 13.03 14.46 -21.87
C PRO A 88 12.49 13.95 -20.52
N ARG A 89 12.66 14.73 -19.45
CA ARG A 89 12.14 14.36 -18.13
C ARG A 89 10.62 14.38 -18.08
N ILE A 90 10.01 15.41 -18.68
CA ILE A 90 8.55 15.53 -18.77
C ILE A 90 7.97 14.42 -19.64
N ILE A 91 8.60 14.10 -20.77
CA ILE A 91 8.20 12.97 -21.63
C ILE A 91 8.26 11.65 -20.84
N SER A 92 9.34 11.41 -20.10
CA SER A 92 9.48 10.21 -19.27
C SER A 92 8.39 10.11 -18.19
N LEU A 93 8.08 11.21 -17.51
CA LEU A 93 7.03 11.25 -16.48
C LEU A 93 5.63 11.06 -17.08
N LYS A 94 5.35 11.61 -18.27
CA LYS A 94 4.10 11.35 -19.00
C LYS A 94 3.96 9.88 -19.39
N ALA A 95 5.05 9.25 -19.84
CA ALA A 95 5.07 7.83 -20.14
C ALA A 95 4.85 6.97 -18.88
N LEU A 96 5.47 7.34 -17.76
CA LEU A 96 5.25 6.70 -16.47
C LEU A 96 3.80 6.86 -16.00
N LYS A 97 3.22 8.07 -16.10
CA LYS A 97 1.80 8.33 -15.79
C LYS A 97 0.88 7.43 -16.60
N GLY A 98 1.16 7.23 -17.91
CA GLY A 98 0.40 6.34 -18.78
C GLY A 98 0.49 4.86 -18.42
N ARG A 99 1.45 4.44 -17.61
CA ARG A 99 1.59 3.07 -17.08
C ARG A 99 0.87 2.87 -15.75
N CYS A 100 0.51 3.94 -15.04
CA CYS A 100 -0.25 3.87 -13.81
C CYS A 100 -1.71 3.51 -14.10
N GLU A 101 -2.37 2.84 -13.17
CA GLU A 101 -3.82 2.61 -13.23
C GLU A 101 -4.57 3.94 -13.12
N ASP A 102 -5.69 4.04 -13.84
CA ASP A 102 -6.52 5.24 -13.84
C ASP A 102 -7.06 5.58 -12.44
N SER A 103 -7.15 6.87 -12.17
CA SER A 103 -7.67 7.42 -10.91
C SER A 103 -6.89 7.00 -9.67
N THR A 104 -5.65 6.54 -9.82
CA THR A 104 -4.78 6.23 -8.67
C THR A 104 -4.09 7.49 -8.14
N TRP A 105 -3.65 7.42 -6.88
CA TRP A 105 -2.83 8.47 -6.28
C TRP A 105 -1.52 8.70 -7.07
N ASP A 106 -0.91 7.62 -7.57
CA ASP A 106 0.33 7.68 -8.36
C ASP A 106 0.14 8.54 -9.61
N GLN A 107 -0.98 8.36 -10.32
CA GLN A 107 -1.31 9.14 -11.52
C GLN A 107 -1.51 10.62 -11.18
N GLY A 108 -2.27 10.95 -10.13
CA GLY A 108 -2.49 12.32 -9.68
C GLY A 108 -1.21 13.00 -9.18
N PHE A 109 -0.36 12.27 -8.48
CA PHE A 109 0.95 12.77 -8.04
C PHE A 109 1.83 13.12 -9.24
N LEU A 110 1.97 12.22 -10.22
CA LEU A 110 2.78 12.47 -11.44
C LEU A 110 2.26 13.65 -12.24
N GLU A 111 0.94 13.84 -12.33
CA GLU A 111 0.33 15.01 -12.95
C GLU A 111 0.77 16.31 -12.28
N SER A 112 0.66 16.36 -10.95
CA SER A 112 1.12 17.50 -10.14
C SER A 112 2.63 17.78 -10.31
N ILE A 113 3.45 16.75 -10.45
CA ILE A 113 4.90 16.87 -10.70
C ILE A 113 5.17 17.43 -12.10
N ILE A 114 4.48 16.95 -13.12
CA ILE A 114 4.60 17.46 -14.49
C ILE A 114 4.22 18.94 -14.54
N ASP A 115 3.11 19.34 -13.93
CA ASP A 115 2.70 20.75 -13.85
C ASP A 115 3.73 21.61 -13.12
N GLN A 116 4.33 21.08 -12.05
CA GLN A 116 5.41 21.78 -11.33
C GLN A 116 6.63 22.02 -12.22
N LEU A 117 7.06 21.03 -12.99
CA LEU A 117 8.19 21.15 -13.92
C LEU A 117 7.87 22.11 -15.07
N LEU A 118 6.67 22.03 -15.66
CA LEU A 118 6.23 22.95 -16.71
C LEU A 118 6.18 24.41 -16.21
N ALA A 119 5.89 24.62 -14.93
CA ALA A 119 6.01 25.93 -14.28
C ALA A 119 7.47 26.36 -13.99
N GLY A 120 8.47 25.57 -14.42
CA GLY A 120 9.89 25.84 -14.21
C GLY A 120 10.34 25.67 -12.76
N ARG A 121 9.68 24.82 -11.99
CA ARG A 121 10.04 24.52 -10.59
C ARG A 121 10.69 23.14 -10.52
N LEU A 122 11.93 23.08 -10.01
CA LEU A 122 12.66 21.83 -9.82
C LEU A 122 12.03 20.99 -8.68
N LEU A 123 12.27 19.69 -8.76
CA LEU A 123 11.77 18.74 -7.77
C LEU A 123 12.67 18.73 -6.52
N SER A 124 12.07 18.39 -5.40
CA SER A 124 12.81 18.07 -4.18
C SER A 124 13.28 16.62 -4.18
N ASP A 125 14.29 16.30 -3.34
CA ASP A 125 14.78 14.92 -3.18
C ASP A 125 13.66 13.94 -2.81
N GLY A 126 12.73 14.35 -1.94
CA GLY A 126 11.56 13.53 -1.56
C GLY A 126 10.60 13.27 -2.73
N GLN A 127 10.45 14.22 -3.67
CA GLN A 127 9.66 14.02 -4.88
C GLN A 127 10.35 13.06 -5.85
N GLU A 128 11.67 13.18 -6.03
CA GLU A 128 12.46 12.24 -6.85
C GLU A 128 12.42 10.83 -6.27
N GLU A 129 12.58 10.68 -4.97
CA GLU A 129 12.45 9.37 -4.29
C GLU A 129 11.05 8.76 -4.50
N MET A 130 10.01 9.58 -4.46
CA MET A 130 8.64 9.10 -4.70
C MET A 130 8.43 8.67 -6.15
N ILE A 131 8.98 9.40 -7.12
CA ILE A 131 8.95 9.01 -8.54
C ILE A 131 9.61 7.65 -8.72
N THR A 132 10.79 7.44 -8.13
CA THR A 132 11.49 6.14 -8.17
C THR A 132 10.61 5.01 -7.63
N LYS A 133 9.93 5.22 -6.51
CA LYS A 133 8.99 4.23 -5.94
C LYS A 133 7.80 3.97 -6.87
N ILE A 134 7.32 4.98 -7.58
CA ILE A 134 6.25 4.82 -8.57
C ILE A 134 6.75 4.04 -9.80
N GLU A 135 7.98 4.31 -10.27
CA GLU A 135 8.63 3.56 -11.36
C GLU A 135 8.74 2.07 -11.02
N GLU A 136 9.22 1.75 -9.83
CA GLU A 136 9.33 0.37 -9.34
C GLU A 136 7.97 -0.34 -9.31
N ARG A 137 6.93 0.33 -8.78
CA ARG A 137 5.57 -0.22 -8.69
C ARG A 137 4.87 -0.38 -10.03
N ASN A 138 5.29 0.37 -11.04
CA ASN A 138 4.72 0.36 -12.39
C ASN A 138 5.78 -0.06 -13.43
N SER A 139 6.75 -0.89 -13.03
CA SER A 139 7.70 -1.52 -13.95
C SER A 139 6.97 -2.49 -14.89
N GLU A 140 7.56 -2.77 -16.05
CA GLU A 140 6.97 -3.71 -17.02
C GLU A 140 6.73 -5.10 -16.43
N GLU A 141 7.63 -5.56 -15.56
CA GLU A 141 7.51 -6.85 -14.88
C GLU A 141 6.29 -6.86 -13.96
N VAL A 142 6.08 -5.79 -13.19
CA VAL A 142 4.94 -5.67 -12.28
C VAL A 142 3.63 -5.59 -13.07
N ILE A 143 3.59 -4.83 -14.16
CA ILE A 143 2.41 -4.74 -15.04
C ILE A 143 2.09 -6.09 -15.67
N LYS A 144 3.09 -6.80 -16.20
CA LYS A 144 2.94 -8.15 -16.76
C LYS A 144 2.46 -9.16 -15.69
N ALA A 145 3.02 -9.07 -14.47
CA ALA A 145 2.59 -9.93 -13.37
C ALA A 145 1.14 -9.64 -12.95
N ARG A 146 0.72 -8.38 -12.93
CA ARG A 146 -0.66 -7.97 -12.65
C ARG A 146 -1.63 -8.49 -13.71
N SER A 147 -1.30 -8.33 -14.99
CA SER A 147 -2.12 -8.84 -16.10
C SER A 147 -2.24 -10.37 -16.07
N ARG A 148 -1.17 -11.09 -15.77
CA ARG A 148 -1.21 -12.56 -15.58
C ARG A 148 -2.10 -12.95 -14.40
N TRP A 149 -2.02 -12.24 -13.29
CA TRP A 149 -2.87 -12.49 -12.13
C TRP A 149 -4.35 -12.29 -12.44
N THR A 150 -4.70 -11.21 -13.15
CA THR A 150 -6.09 -10.98 -13.58
C THR A 150 -6.60 -12.12 -14.45
N ALA A 151 -5.81 -12.54 -15.45
CA ALA A 151 -6.16 -13.69 -16.28
C ALA A 151 -6.30 -14.99 -15.47
N ASP A 152 -5.38 -15.24 -14.51
CA ASP A 152 -5.45 -16.42 -13.62
C ASP A 152 -6.71 -16.37 -12.74
N TRP A 153 -7.07 -15.19 -12.22
CA TRP A 153 -8.29 -15.02 -11.43
C TRP A 153 -9.55 -15.39 -12.23
N ASP A 154 -9.62 -14.94 -13.47
CA ASP A 154 -10.77 -15.19 -14.34
C ASP A 154 -10.87 -16.66 -14.76
N LEU A 155 -9.73 -17.29 -15.08
CA LEU A 155 -9.67 -18.63 -15.61
C LEU A 155 -9.64 -19.75 -14.55
N LYS A 156 -9.31 -19.43 -13.30
CA LYS A 156 -9.13 -20.43 -12.23
C LYS A 156 -10.20 -20.31 -11.14
N PRO A 157 -11.37 -20.97 -11.28
CA PRO A 157 -12.45 -20.94 -10.29
C PRO A 157 -11.98 -21.31 -8.87
N ARG A 158 -10.94 -22.14 -8.77
CA ARG A 158 -10.35 -22.54 -7.50
C ARG A 158 -9.86 -21.35 -6.68
N LEU A 159 -9.22 -20.34 -7.30
CA LEU A 159 -8.73 -19.15 -6.60
C LEU A 159 -9.89 -18.35 -6.00
N ARG A 160 -10.98 -18.22 -6.75
CA ARG A 160 -12.20 -17.56 -6.28
C ARG A 160 -12.83 -18.30 -5.11
N GLU A 161 -12.91 -19.63 -5.20
CA GLU A 161 -13.44 -20.46 -4.11
C GLU A 161 -12.56 -20.37 -2.84
N GLU A 162 -11.24 -20.47 -2.97
CA GLU A 162 -10.31 -20.33 -1.85
C GLU A 162 -10.47 -18.96 -1.16
N PHE A 163 -10.57 -17.88 -1.94
CA PHE A 163 -10.77 -16.54 -1.41
C PHE A 163 -12.13 -16.42 -0.72
N ARG A 164 -13.20 -16.92 -1.33
CA ARG A 164 -14.55 -16.94 -0.77
C ARG A 164 -14.61 -17.66 0.57
N VAL A 165 -13.97 -18.82 0.67
CA VAL A 165 -13.87 -19.60 1.92
C VAL A 165 -13.17 -18.78 3.00
N MET A 166 -12.07 -18.11 2.65
CA MET A 166 -11.32 -17.29 3.60
C MET A 166 -12.09 -16.03 4.02
N MET A 167 -12.84 -15.41 3.12
CA MET A 167 -13.73 -14.29 3.50
C MET A 167 -14.80 -14.73 4.49
N GLY A 168 -15.40 -15.91 4.28
CA GLY A 168 -16.33 -16.52 5.25
C GLY A 168 -15.70 -16.77 6.62
N TYR A 169 -14.47 -17.27 6.62
CA TYR A 169 -13.71 -17.49 7.85
C TYR A 169 -13.40 -16.19 8.59
N TYR A 170 -12.86 -15.16 7.92
CA TYR A 170 -12.54 -13.89 8.57
C TYR A 170 -13.76 -13.07 8.97
N ARG A 171 -14.86 -13.18 8.24
CA ARG A 171 -16.16 -12.62 8.66
C ARG A 171 -16.61 -13.19 10.02
N ALA A 172 -16.34 -14.46 10.27
CA ALA A 172 -16.66 -15.12 11.54
C ALA A 172 -15.62 -14.88 12.65
N ASN A 173 -14.44 -14.31 12.32
CA ASN A 173 -13.32 -14.10 13.22
C ASN A 173 -12.77 -12.66 13.13
N PRO A 174 -13.58 -11.62 13.47
CA PRO A 174 -13.09 -10.26 13.52
C PRO A 174 -11.99 -10.12 14.61
N PRO A 175 -11.07 -9.15 14.53
CA PRO A 175 -10.99 -8.08 13.52
C PRO A 175 -10.08 -8.40 12.33
N TYR A 176 -9.66 -9.65 12.13
CA TYR A 176 -8.71 -10.01 11.08
C TYR A 176 -9.21 -9.65 9.69
N PHE A 177 -8.41 -8.88 8.95
CA PHE A 177 -8.70 -8.43 7.59
C PHE A 177 -10.06 -7.73 7.40
N SER A 178 -10.54 -7.02 8.43
CA SER A 178 -11.87 -6.40 8.44
C SER A 178 -12.15 -5.49 7.25
N ASN A 179 -11.16 -4.69 6.82
CA ASN A 179 -11.28 -3.81 5.64
C ASN A 179 -11.47 -4.61 4.34
N ILE A 180 -10.74 -5.73 4.18
CA ILE A 180 -10.87 -6.60 3.00
C ILE A 180 -12.21 -7.30 3.02
N VAL A 181 -12.64 -7.81 4.18
CA VAL A 181 -13.95 -8.42 4.36
C VAL A 181 -15.08 -7.43 4.05
N THR A 182 -14.96 -6.18 4.51
CA THR A 182 -15.92 -5.13 4.22
C THR A 182 -15.99 -4.82 2.73
N ALA A 183 -14.85 -4.63 2.07
CA ALA A 183 -14.79 -4.37 0.62
C ALA A 183 -15.38 -5.55 -0.18
N TYR A 184 -15.05 -6.77 0.20
CA TYR A 184 -15.62 -7.98 -0.41
C TYR A 184 -17.16 -8.04 -0.25
N ASN A 185 -17.68 -7.79 0.95
CA ASN A 185 -19.12 -7.81 1.21
C ASN A 185 -19.87 -6.73 0.41
N ILE A 186 -19.26 -5.54 0.28
CA ILE A 186 -19.84 -4.46 -0.53
C ILE A 186 -19.91 -4.89 -2.01
N ALA A 187 -18.81 -5.43 -2.55
CA ALA A 187 -18.78 -5.89 -3.94
C ALA A 187 -19.80 -7.01 -4.19
N GLU A 188 -19.90 -8.01 -3.28
CA GLU A 188 -20.91 -9.08 -3.40
C GLU A 188 -22.36 -8.56 -3.30
N SER A 189 -22.61 -7.43 -2.64
CA SER A 189 -23.94 -6.84 -2.53
C SER A 189 -24.37 -6.07 -3.79
N LEU A 190 -23.44 -5.77 -4.69
CA LEU A 190 -23.70 -5.04 -5.93
C LEU A 190 -23.85 -6.04 -7.08
N GLU A 191 -25.02 -6.05 -7.74
CA GLU A 191 -25.27 -6.91 -8.90
C GLU A 191 -24.23 -6.71 -9.98
N GLY A 192 -23.60 -7.81 -10.44
CA GLY A 192 -22.63 -7.80 -11.53
C GLY A 192 -21.21 -7.35 -11.14
N HIS A 193 -20.92 -7.18 -9.85
CA HIS A 193 -19.59 -6.83 -9.36
C HIS A 193 -18.93 -8.02 -8.65
N ASP A 194 -17.97 -8.67 -9.32
CA ASP A 194 -17.09 -9.64 -8.68
C ASP A 194 -15.90 -8.92 -8.00
N TYR A 195 -15.63 -9.26 -6.75
CA TYR A 195 -14.45 -8.76 -6.07
C TYR A 195 -13.21 -9.53 -6.55
N ALA A 196 -12.34 -8.84 -7.28
CA ALA A 196 -11.05 -9.38 -7.70
C ALA A 196 -9.93 -8.78 -6.82
N PRO A 197 -9.35 -9.56 -5.88
CA PRO A 197 -8.24 -9.08 -5.06
C PRO A 197 -6.97 -8.96 -5.91
N SER A 198 -6.07 -8.04 -5.55
CA SER A 198 -4.71 -8.09 -6.07
C SER A 198 -4.01 -9.38 -5.61
N LYS A 199 -2.98 -9.82 -6.35
CA LYS A 199 -2.16 -10.99 -5.95
C LYS A 199 -1.64 -10.87 -4.52
N THR A 200 -1.16 -9.69 -4.14
CA THR A 200 -0.65 -9.43 -2.78
C THR A 200 -1.74 -9.60 -1.72
N VAL A 201 -2.95 -9.13 -1.99
CA VAL A 201 -4.09 -9.31 -1.07
C VAL A 201 -4.46 -10.79 -0.97
N PHE A 202 -4.53 -11.50 -2.10
CA PHE A 202 -4.81 -12.94 -2.12
C PHE A 202 -3.77 -13.73 -1.33
N ASP A 203 -2.49 -13.52 -1.60
CA ASP A 203 -1.40 -14.21 -0.91
C ASP A 203 -1.43 -13.94 0.60
N LYS A 204 -1.73 -12.71 1.01
CA LYS A 204 -1.85 -12.33 2.41
C LYS A 204 -3.04 -12.99 3.11
N VAL A 205 -4.16 -13.11 2.42
CA VAL A 205 -5.41 -13.68 2.95
C VAL A 205 -5.38 -15.20 2.92
N CYS A 206 -4.93 -15.81 1.83
CA CYS A 206 -5.00 -17.26 1.59
C CYS A 206 -3.69 -17.99 1.90
N GLY A 207 -2.54 -17.32 1.87
CA GLY A 207 -1.21 -17.94 2.04
C GLY A 207 -0.75 -18.10 3.49
N GLY A 208 -1.46 -17.53 4.46
CA GLY A 208 -1.07 -17.59 5.86
C GLY A 208 -1.22 -18.99 6.50
N LYS A 209 -0.42 -19.27 7.53
CA LYS A 209 -0.44 -20.57 8.26
C LYS A 209 -1.84 -21.02 8.69
N TYR A 210 -2.68 -20.10 9.13
CA TYR A 210 -4.06 -20.41 9.53
C TYR A 210 -4.97 -20.58 8.32
N ALA A 211 -4.79 -19.77 7.28
CA ALA A 211 -5.55 -19.88 6.05
C ALA A 211 -5.37 -21.25 5.39
N ILE A 212 -4.13 -21.72 5.29
CA ILE A 212 -3.84 -23.06 4.75
C ILE A 212 -4.57 -24.16 5.52
N LYS A 213 -4.65 -24.05 6.87
CA LYS A 213 -5.40 -25.02 7.68
C LYS A 213 -6.91 -24.97 7.40
N VAL A 214 -7.46 -23.76 7.24
CA VAL A 214 -8.90 -23.57 6.92
C VAL A 214 -9.22 -24.14 5.55
N LEU A 215 -8.39 -23.82 4.54
CA LEU A 215 -8.57 -24.31 3.18
C LEU A 215 -8.44 -25.85 3.11
N ASN A 216 -7.46 -26.42 3.79
CA ASN A 216 -7.30 -27.87 3.87
C ASN A 216 -8.53 -28.53 4.56
N ALA A 217 -9.04 -27.93 5.63
CA ALA A 217 -10.24 -28.43 6.31
C ALA A 217 -11.49 -28.33 5.41
N HIS A 218 -11.58 -27.26 4.62
CA HIS A 218 -12.67 -27.10 3.64
C HIS A 218 -12.61 -28.14 2.53
N GLN A 219 -11.44 -28.43 1.99
CA GLN A 219 -11.21 -29.38 0.89
C GLN A 219 -11.23 -30.84 1.35
N ALA A 220 -10.99 -31.12 2.64
CA ALA A 220 -10.96 -32.47 3.15
C ALA A 220 -12.30 -33.19 2.97
N GLU A 221 -12.24 -34.50 2.67
CA GLU A 221 -13.43 -35.33 2.66
C GLU A 221 -14.11 -35.36 4.05
N PRO A 222 -15.44 -35.26 4.10
CA PRO A 222 -16.17 -35.29 5.35
C PRO A 222 -16.06 -36.69 5.99
N LYS A 223 -15.62 -36.72 7.23
CA LYS A 223 -15.55 -37.96 8.02
C LYS A 223 -16.93 -38.62 8.21
N TYR A 224 -17.97 -37.81 8.24
CA TYR A 224 -19.36 -38.25 8.39
C TYR A 224 -20.16 -37.69 7.20
N PRO A 225 -20.41 -38.49 6.14
CA PRO A 225 -21.22 -38.06 5.00
C PRO A 225 -22.63 -37.64 5.39
N VAL A 226 -23.29 -36.86 4.53
CA VAL A 226 -24.73 -36.55 4.71
C VAL A 226 -25.54 -37.82 4.86
N GLY A 227 -26.48 -37.83 5.79
CA GLY A 227 -27.26 -39.02 6.17
C GLY A 227 -26.63 -39.86 7.29
N SER A 228 -25.36 -39.63 7.65
CA SER A 228 -24.77 -40.35 8.79
C SER A 228 -25.46 -39.99 10.12
N THR A 229 -25.64 -40.99 10.98
CA THR A 229 -26.05 -40.74 12.36
C THR A 229 -24.81 -40.54 13.24
N VAL A 230 -24.76 -39.41 13.92
CA VAL A 230 -23.67 -39.00 14.82
C VAL A 230 -24.20 -38.68 16.22
N VAL A 231 -23.27 -38.56 17.17
CA VAL A 231 -23.58 -38.16 18.55
C VAL A 231 -22.70 -36.94 18.89
N VAL A 232 -23.31 -35.94 19.51
CA VAL A 232 -22.59 -34.81 20.07
C VAL A 232 -21.73 -35.30 21.26
N ARG A 233 -20.44 -35.04 21.22
CA ARG A 233 -19.54 -35.49 22.29
C ARG A 233 -19.81 -34.76 23.61
N ALA A 234 -19.55 -35.42 24.72
CA ALA A 234 -19.61 -34.76 26.04
C ALA A 234 -18.62 -33.62 26.18
N SER A 235 -17.48 -33.70 25.45
CA SER A 235 -16.42 -32.67 25.42
C SER A 235 -16.74 -31.48 24.51
N ALA A 236 -17.84 -31.48 23.77
CA ALA A 236 -18.23 -30.37 22.89
C ALA A 236 -18.54 -29.12 23.74
N THR A 237 -17.67 -28.10 23.60
CA THR A 237 -17.77 -26.87 24.42
C THR A 237 -18.77 -25.86 23.87
N GLN A 238 -19.05 -25.94 22.55
CA GLN A 238 -19.97 -25.01 21.87
C GLN A 238 -21.45 -25.41 21.97
N PHE A 239 -21.74 -26.55 22.59
CA PHE A 239 -23.11 -27.06 22.74
C PHE A 239 -23.60 -26.99 24.18
N PRO A 240 -24.85 -26.56 24.38
CA PRO A 240 -25.54 -26.72 25.69
C PRO A 240 -25.50 -28.18 26.15
N ASN A 241 -25.34 -28.38 27.45
CA ASN A 241 -25.25 -29.72 28.03
C ASN A 241 -26.45 -30.65 27.69
N ILE A 242 -27.64 -30.07 27.44
CA ILE A 242 -28.85 -30.79 27.04
C ILE A 242 -28.73 -31.53 25.69
N TYR A 243 -27.78 -31.14 24.84
CA TYR A 243 -27.54 -31.77 23.52
C TYR A 243 -26.38 -32.77 23.54
N LYS A 244 -25.56 -32.74 24.58
CA LYS A 244 -24.45 -33.68 24.73
C LYS A 244 -24.95 -35.11 24.88
N GLY A 245 -24.37 -36.04 24.16
CA GLY A 245 -24.80 -37.42 24.15
C GLY A 245 -26.02 -37.73 23.27
N LYS A 246 -26.71 -36.70 22.71
CA LYS A 246 -27.86 -36.93 21.82
C LYS A 246 -27.39 -37.32 20.41
N ALA A 247 -28.16 -38.25 19.82
CA ALA A 247 -28.01 -38.62 18.42
C ALA A 247 -28.50 -37.51 17.48
N ALA A 248 -27.88 -37.39 16.33
CA ALA A 248 -28.22 -36.42 15.29
C ALA A 248 -27.97 -37.00 13.90
N ALA A 249 -28.69 -36.54 12.90
CA ALA A 249 -28.44 -36.83 11.50
C ALA A 249 -27.59 -35.70 10.89
N VAL A 250 -26.57 -36.04 10.11
CA VAL A 250 -25.80 -35.05 9.31
C VAL A 250 -26.67 -34.67 8.11
N ILE A 251 -26.95 -33.36 7.96
CA ILE A 251 -27.74 -32.83 6.85
C ILE A 251 -26.95 -31.92 5.88
N SER A 252 -25.79 -31.42 6.30
CA SER A 252 -24.82 -30.71 5.40
C SER A 252 -23.40 -30.87 5.94
N THR A 253 -22.43 -30.87 5.02
CA THR A 253 -20.99 -30.98 5.29
C THR A 253 -20.20 -29.82 4.68
N THR A 254 -20.88 -28.84 4.09
CA THR A 254 -20.30 -27.70 3.38
C THR A 254 -20.43 -26.37 4.12
N GLU A 255 -20.67 -26.44 5.40
CA GLU A 255 -20.83 -25.22 6.23
C GLU A 255 -19.50 -24.47 6.37
N PRO A 256 -19.54 -23.13 6.43
CA PRO A 256 -18.35 -22.30 6.57
C PRO A 256 -17.49 -22.67 7.80
N ILE A 257 -16.19 -22.84 7.59
CA ILE A 257 -15.22 -23.13 8.66
C ILE A 257 -15.10 -21.92 9.59
N ARG A 258 -15.15 -22.14 10.91
CA ARG A 258 -14.95 -21.07 11.92
C ARG A 258 -13.66 -21.17 12.71
N ASN A 259 -13.01 -22.30 12.65
CA ASN A 259 -11.86 -22.59 13.51
C ASN A 259 -10.77 -23.27 12.70
N ALA A 260 -9.53 -22.79 12.78
CA ALA A 260 -8.37 -23.30 12.04
C ALA A 260 -7.68 -24.50 12.72
N SER A 261 -8.24 -25.08 13.79
CA SER A 261 -7.65 -26.23 14.47
C SER A 261 -8.03 -27.55 13.78
N LYS A 262 -7.31 -28.64 14.13
CA LYS A 262 -7.59 -29.98 13.58
C LYS A 262 -9.04 -30.41 13.86
N GLY A 263 -9.72 -31.03 12.92
CA GLY A 263 -11.10 -31.47 13.02
C GLY A 263 -12.13 -30.31 12.99
N CYS A 264 -11.81 -29.28 12.22
CA CYS A 264 -12.64 -28.09 12.11
C CYS A 264 -13.64 -28.08 10.97
N LYS A 265 -13.70 -29.15 10.15
CA LYS A 265 -14.77 -29.24 9.15
C LYS A 265 -16.10 -29.08 9.86
N ARG A 266 -16.97 -28.26 9.31
CA ARG A 266 -18.21 -27.87 9.97
C ARG A 266 -19.40 -28.55 9.33
N TYR A 267 -20.28 -29.04 10.16
CA TYR A 267 -21.45 -29.79 9.80
C TYR A 267 -22.71 -29.07 10.22
N LYS A 268 -23.76 -29.23 9.46
CA LYS A 268 -25.13 -28.97 9.90
C LYS A 268 -25.75 -30.29 10.27
N ILE A 269 -26.23 -30.40 11.50
CA ILE A 269 -26.82 -31.61 12.03
C ILE A 269 -28.26 -31.35 12.50
N LEU A 270 -29.11 -32.34 12.40
CA LEU A 270 -30.44 -32.33 12.95
C LEU A 270 -30.47 -33.24 14.17
N LEU A 271 -30.58 -32.65 15.35
CA LEU A 271 -30.67 -33.39 16.63
C LEU A 271 -31.99 -34.15 16.71
N MET A 272 -31.94 -35.44 17.09
CA MET A 272 -33.15 -36.22 17.29
C MET A 272 -34.00 -35.63 18.43
N GLY A 273 -35.29 -35.43 18.14
CA GLY A 273 -36.25 -34.79 19.05
C GLY A 273 -36.20 -33.26 19.09
N VAL A 274 -35.39 -32.63 18.19
CA VAL A 274 -35.32 -31.18 18.04
C VAL A 274 -35.60 -30.81 16.59
N MET A 275 -36.58 -29.95 16.38
CA MET A 275 -36.99 -29.53 15.01
C MET A 275 -36.02 -28.53 14.35
N LYS A 276 -35.00 -28.06 15.06
CA LYS A 276 -34.06 -27.02 14.60
C LYS A 276 -32.70 -27.58 14.32
N PRO A 277 -32.14 -27.33 13.10
CA PRO A 277 -30.78 -27.73 12.79
C PRO A 277 -29.76 -26.99 13.64
N ALA A 278 -28.63 -27.64 13.94
CA ALA A 278 -27.53 -27.07 14.68
C ALA A 278 -26.22 -27.19 13.89
N LEU A 279 -25.30 -26.22 14.04
CA LEU A 279 -23.98 -26.23 13.44
C LEU A 279 -22.97 -26.77 14.46
N VAL A 280 -22.09 -27.68 14.02
CA VAL A 280 -21.13 -28.35 14.89
C VAL A 280 -19.80 -28.58 14.15
N ASP A 281 -18.68 -28.50 14.86
CA ASP A 281 -17.38 -28.84 14.32
C ASP A 281 -17.17 -30.37 14.33
N GLU A 282 -16.49 -30.92 13.35
CA GLU A 282 -16.22 -32.35 13.20
C GLU A 282 -15.64 -32.99 14.47
N LYS A 283 -14.77 -32.26 15.17
CA LYS A 283 -14.15 -32.71 16.42
C LYS A 283 -15.15 -32.95 17.57
N ASP A 284 -16.31 -32.27 17.50
CA ASP A 284 -17.32 -32.27 18.57
C ASP A 284 -18.40 -33.32 18.37
N ILE A 285 -18.33 -34.11 17.28
CA ILE A 285 -19.21 -35.24 17.01
C ILE A 285 -18.43 -36.54 16.85
N LYS A 286 -19.10 -37.65 16.97
CA LYS A 286 -18.62 -39.02 16.71
C LYS A 286 -19.72 -39.86 16.10
N ILE A 287 -19.36 -40.95 15.40
CA ILE A 287 -20.37 -41.87 14.85
C ILE A 287 -21.26 -42.40 15.98
N TYR A 288 -22.54 -42.46 15.72
CA TYR A 288 -23.48 -43.13 16.62
C TYR A 288 -23.26 -44.66 16.56
N ARG A 289 -23.17 -45.30 17.70
CA ARG A 289 -23.14 -46.76 17.81
C ARG A 289 -24.30 -47.15 18.67
N ALA A 290 -25.20 -47.94 18.14
CA ALA A 290 -26.29 -48.49 18.96
C ALA A 290 -25.73 -49.24 20.16
N PRO A 291 -26.38 -49.19 21.33
CA PRO A 291 -26.00 -50.04 22.46
C PRO A 291 -25.99 -51.47 22.00
N LYS A 292 -24.95 -52.22 22.36
CA LYS A 292 -24.96 -53.67 22.16
C LYS A 292 -26.00 -54.23 23.16
N ASN A 293 -27.04 -54.86 22.66
CA ASN A 293 -27.95 -55.66 23.48
C ASN A 293 -27.21 -56.78 24.16
#